data_6502a47de6697fb6eef64bbfb2324bcd
#
_entry.id   6502a47de6697fb6eef64bbfb2324bcd
#
_cell.length_a   1.000
_cell.length_b   1.000
_cell.length_c   1.000
_cell.angle_alpha   90.00
_cell.angle_beta   90.00
_cell.angle_gamma   90.00
#
_symmetry.space_group_name_H-M   'P 1'
#
loop_
_entity.id
_entity.type
_entity.pdbx_description
1 polymer ?
#
loop_
_entity_poly.entity_id
_entity_poly.type
_entity_poly.pdbx_seq_one_letter_code
_entity_poly.pdbx_strand_id
1 'polypeptide(L)'
;MPLVITLAHQKGGVGKSTLASNLRGYFSSGGYKTALVDIDPQGSLTKLIQTFSDQVGRDAEHVIDRDRFKSYDELKALIEPYQIVIIDTPPYLSKELEDVFALTNLVLVPCKASPLDFLAIGDTLDLIRATHKFRPDLLAAVVLTMTITGTDFTKNIRRELEKTEFPVLKSEIGNRVAYMRSLLRANTVQGDENKKAWDEITNLGEEIISLMQAKYDK
;
A
#
# COMPACT_ATOMS: atom_id res chain seq x y z
N MET A 1 16.28 -9.11 -6.96
CA MET A 1 15.74 -7.96 -6.20
C MET A 1 14.26 -8.22 -5.92
N PRO A 2 13.74 -7.85 -4.75
CA PRO A 2 12.32 -8.01 -4.43
C PRO A 2 11.43 -7.15 -5.33
N LEU A 3 10.17 -7.53 -5.43
CA LEU A 3 9.11 -6.66 -5.90
C LEU A 3 8.72 -5.70 -4.78
N VAL A 4 8.92 -4.40 -4.99
CA VAL A 4 8.65 -3.36 -3.99
C VAL A 4 7.38 -2.58 -4.35
N ILE A 5 6.40 -2.60 -3.46
CA ILE A 5 5.13 -1.87 -3.57
C ILE A 5 5.08 -0.83 -2.47
N THR A 6 4.98 0.44 -2.81
CA THR A 6 4.94 1.55 -1.85
C THR A 6 3.54 2.16 -1.80
N LEU A 7 2.97 2.25 -0.61
CA LEU A 7 1.70 2.95 -0.35
C LEU A 7 2.01 4.43 -0.08
N ALA A 8 1.63 5.32 -0.98
CA ALA A 8 1.94 6.75 -0.85
C ALA A 8 0.70 7.63 -0.99
N HIS A 9 0.53 8.57 -0.08
CA HIS A 9 -0.45 9.65 -0.14
C HIS A 9 -0.13 10.67 0.96
N GLN A 10 -0.14 11.97 0.61
CA GLN A 10 0.19 13.03 1.57
C GLN A 10 -0.82 13.21 2.70
N LYS A 11 -2.03 12.68 2.58
CA LYS A 11 -3.07 12.82 3.59
C LYS A 11 -3.12 11.61 4.51
N GLY A 12 -3.37 11.86 5.80
CA GLY A 12 -3.63 10.81 6.77
C GLY A 12 -5.04 10.22 6.63
N GLY A 13 -5.22 8.99 7.10
CA GLY A 13 -6.53 8.34 7.17
C GLY A 13 -7.11 7.87 5.84
N VAL A 14 -6.33 7.79 4.77
CA VAL A 14 -6.75 7.24 3.47
C VAL A 14 -6.60 5.72 3.37
N GLY A 15 -6.07 5.07 4.41
CA GLY A 15 -5.96 3.61 4.48
C GLY A 15 -4.60 3.04 4.08
N LYS A 16 -3.51 3.84 3.97
CA LYS A 16 -2.16 3.35 3.64
C LYS A 16 -1.74 2.16 4.50
N SER A 17 -1.60 2.36 5.80
CA SER A 17 -1.15 1.33 6.75
C SER A 17 -2.06 0.10 6.78
N THR A 18 -3.37 0.32 6.65
CA THR A 18 -4.34 -0.77 6.56
C THR A 18 -4.13 -1.61 5.31
N LEU A 19 -3.95 -0.97 4.16
CA LEU A 19 -3.67 -1.68 2.90
C LEU A 19 -2.31 -2.36 2.95
N ALA A 20 -1.27 -1.68 3.45
CA ALA A 20 0.07 -2.24 3.57
C ALA A 20 0.06 -3.55 4.36
N SER A 21 -0.58 -3.55 5.52
CA SER A 21 -0.72 -4.73 6.36
C SER A 21 -1.51 -5.86 5.68
N ASN A 22 -2.65 -5.55 5.05
CA ASN A 22 -3.50 -6.55 4.41
C ASN A 22 -2.89 -7.12 3.12
N LEU A 23 -2.20 -6.31 2.31
CA LEU A 23 -1.45 -6.78 1.13
C LEU A 23 -0.28 -7.68 1.54
N ARG A 24 0.46 -7.32 2.61
CA ARG A 24 1.45 -8.23 3.16
C ARG A 24 0.84 -9.58 3.51
N GLY A 25 -0.30 -9.58 4.22
CA GLY A 25 -1.02 -10.81 4.57
C GLY A 25 -1.43 -11.63 3.35
N TYR A 26 -1.94 -10.97 2.30
CA TYR A 26 -2.31 -11.61 1.05
C TYR A 26 -1.12 -12.31 0.39
N PHE A 27 -0.02 -11.60 0.18
CA PHE A 27 1.16 -12.19 -0.47
C PHE A 27 1.82 -13.27 0.39
N SER A 28 1.87 -13.08 1.71
CA SER A 28 2.40 -14.12 2.62
C SER A 28 1.55 -15.39 2.59
N SER A 29 0.23 -15.27 2.52
CA SER A 29 -0.68 -16.43 2.41
C SER A 29 -0.55 -17.14 1.06
N GLY A 30 -0.15 -16.43 0.01
CA GLY A 30 0.20 -16.98 -1.29
C GLY A 30 1.58 -17.66 -1.35
N GLY A 31 2.28 -17.76 -0.22
CA GLY A 31 3.58 -18.43 -0.10
C GLY A 31 4.79 -17.55 -0.45
N TYR A 32 4.59 -16.25 -0.69
CA TYR A 32 5.72 -15.34 -0.94
C TYR A 32 6.38 -14.91 0.38
N LYS A 33 7.70 -14.91 0.41
CA LYS A 33 8.46 -14.31 1.51
C LYS A 33 8.31 -12.79 1.44
N THR A 34 7.43 -12.24 2.26
CA THR A 34 6.98 -10.84 2.19
C THR A 34 7.43 -10.05 3.41
N ALA A 35 8.03 -8.87 3.21
CA ALA A 35 8.32 -7.91 4.27
C ALA A 35 7.33 -6.74 4.26
N LEU A 36 7.10 -6.18 5.44
CA LEU A 36 6.46 -4.89 5.64
C LEU A 36 7.49 -3.90 6.17
N VAL A 37 7.65 -2.78 5.48
CA VAL A 37 8.53 -1.69 5.91
C VAL A 37 7.68 -0.51 6.34
N ASP A 38 7.79 -0.10 7.59
CA ASP A 38 7.13 1.09 8.14
C ASP A 38 8.17 2.22 8.20
N ILE A 39 8.07 3.18 7.27
CA ILE A 39 8.96 4.35 7.25
C ILE A 39 8.34 5.58 7.93
N ASP A 40 7.13 5.48 8.49
CA ASP A 40 6.56 6.56 9.27
C ASP A 40 7.34 6.73 10.57
N PRO A 41 7.93 7.91 10.87
CA PRO A 41 8.65 8.15 12.11
C PRO A 41 7.80 7.90 13.37
N GLN A 42 6.47 7.95 13.26
CA GLN A 42 5.58 7.61 14.36
C GLN A 42 5.59 6.10 14.65
N GLY A 43 5.92 5.27 13.66
CA GLY A 43 5.99 3.81 13.80
C GLY A 43 4.68 3.19 14.28
N SER A 44 3.55 3.80 13.92
CA SER A 44 2.25 3.38 14.45
C SER A 44 1.88 1.97 14.03
N LEU A 45 2.17 1.61 12.79
CA LEU A 45 1.90 0.27 12.27
C LEU A 45 2.81 -0.77 12.93
N THR A 46 4.10 -0.47 13.02
CA THR A 46 5.08 -1.36 13.68
C THR A 46 4.72 -1.60 15.16
N LYS A 47 4.44 -0.54 15.92
CA LYS A 47 4.04 -0.64 17.33
C LYS A 47 2.78 -1.49 17.49
N LEU A 48 1.80 -1.29 16.62
CA LEU A 48 0.57 -2.05 16.64
C LEU A 48 0.85 -3.55 16.41
N ILE A 49 1.63 -3.87 15.37
CA ILE A 49 1.99 -5.25 15.04
C ILE A 49 2.74 -5.89 16.20
N GLN A 50 3.74 -5.23 16.78
CA GLN A 50 4.49 -5.73 17.91
C GLN A 50 3.61 -5.97 19.15
N THR A 51 2.69 -5.04 19.44
CA THR A 51 1.79 -5.15 20.60
C THR A 51 0.87 -6.38 20.52
N PHE A 52 0.43 -6.73 19.31
CA PHE A 52 -0.50 -7.84 19.12
C PHE A 52 0.14 -9.12 18.55
N SER A 53 1.45 -9.09 18.18
CA SER A 53 2.16 -10.25 17.64
C SER A 53 2.29 -11.40 18.66
N ASP A 54 2.41 -11.10 19.94
CA ASP A 54 2.47 -12.09 21.00
C ASP A 54 1.20 -12.97 21.06
N GLN A 55 0.09 -12.46 20.57
CA GLN A 55 -1.18 -13.18 20.50
C GLN A 55 -1.29 -14.09 19.27
N VAL A 56 -0.45 -13.89 18.24
CA VAL A 56 -0.57 -14.56 16.93
C VAL A 56 0.72 -15.26 16.45
N GLY A 57 1.83 -15.03 17.11
CA GLY A 57 2.98 -15.96 17.16
C GLY A 57 3.92 -16.01 15.95
N ARG A 58 3.83 -15.21 14.89
CA ARG A 58 4.75 -15.34 13.73
C ARG A 58 5.03 -14.10 12.88
N ASP A 59 4.28 -13.03 13.01
CA ASP A 59 4.29 -11.98 11.98
C ASP A 59 5.26 -10.80 12.19
N ALA A 60 5.79 -10.61 13.40
CA ALA A 60 6.70 -9.50 13.69
C ALA A 60 8.09 -9.65 13.06
N GLU A 61 8.52 -10.87 12.73
CA GLU A 61 9.87 -11.12 12.19
C GLU A 61 10.14 -10.47 10.84
N HIS A 62 9.10 -10.22 10.07
CA HIS A 62 9.18 -9.65 8.73
C HIS A 62 8.75 -8.19 8.67
N VAL A 63 8.70 -7.51 9.82
CA VAL A 63 8.45 -6.07 9.92
C VAL A 63 9.77 -5.34 10.12
N ILE A 64 10.04 -4.39 9.26
CA ILE A 64 11.21 -3.53 9.28
C ILE A 64 10.73 -2.12 9.61
N ASP A 65 11.05 -1.64 10.80
CA ASP A 65 10.76 -0.27 11.22
C ASP A 65 11.85 0.71 10.76
N ARG A 66 11.56 2.01 10.87
CA ARG A 66 12.45 3.09 10.44
C ARG A 66 13.78 3.09 11.20
N ASP A 67 13.82 2.59 12.42
CA ASP A 67 15.02 2.59 13.27
C ASP A 67 16.06 1.53 12.87
N ARG A 68 15.66 0.56 12.02
CA ARG A 68 16.54 -0.53 11.56
C ARG A 68 17.49 -0.14 10.44
N PHE A 69 17.36 1.04 9.86
CA PHE A 69 18.25 1.51 8.79
C PHE A 69 18.46 3.03 8.87
N LYS A 70 19.66 3.48 8.52
CA LYS A 70 20.05 4.90 8.54
C LYS A 70 20.08 5.49 7.13
N SER A 71 20.16 4.64 6.12
CA SER A 71 20.19 5.02 4.70
C SER A 71 19.32 4.08 3.87
N TYR A 72 18.96 4.52 2.68
CA TYR A 72 18.21 3.68 1.74
C TYR A 72 19.04 2.55 1.14
N ASP A 73 20.38 2.66 1.12
CA ASP A 73 21.25 1.55 0.76
C ASP A 73 21.20 0.44 1.83
N GLU A 74 21.16 0.81 3.12
CA GLU A 74 20.92 -0.16 4.20
C GLU A 74 19.54 -0.80 4.09
N LEU A 75 18.49 -0.01 3.79
CA LEU A 75 17.16 -0.56 3.54
C LEU A 75 17.18 -1.55 2.38
N LYS A 76 17.84 -1.20 1.27
CA LYS A 76 17.99 -2.07 0.10
C LYS A 76 18.61 -3.42 0.45
N ALA A 77 19.65 -3.41 1.29
CA ALA A 77 20.29 -4.65 1.77
C ALA A 77 19.36 -5.46 2.68
N LEU A 78 18.60 -4.78 3.56
CA LEU A 78 17.65 -5.45 4.47
C LEU A 78 16.49 -6.11 3.74
N ILE A 79 16.02 -5.55 2.62
CA ILE A 79 14.89 -6.10 1.87
C ILE A 79 15.31 -7.15 0.84
N GLU A 80 16.58 -7.26 0.50
CA GLU A 80 17.08 -8.20 -0.53
C GLU A 80 16.63 -9.66 -0.33
N PRO A 81 16.56 -10.21 0.90
CA PRO A 81 16.14 -11.59 1.14
C PRO A 81 14.67 -11.89 0.87
N TYR A 82 13.86 -10.88 0.59
CA TYR A 82 12.41 -11.02 0.39
C TYR A 82 12.06 -11.09 -1.10
N GLN A 83 10.90 -11.68 -1.39
CA GLN A 83 10.34 -11.72 -2.75
C GLN A 83 9.45 -10.52 -3.00
N ILE A 84 8.70 -10.11 -1.97
CA ILE A 84 7.79 -8.96 -2.02
C ILE A 84 8.05 -8.08 -0.80
N VAL A 85 8.04 -6.78 -1.03
CA VAL A 85 8.21 -5.77 0.02
C VAL A 85 7.07 -4.76 -0.11
N ILE A 86 6.35 -4.54 0.99
CA ILE A 86 5.32 -3.51 1.08
C ILE A 86 5.86 -2.39 1.96
N ILE A 87 5.89 -1.16 1.42
CA ILE A 87 6.36 0.02 2.17
C ILE A 87 5.17 0.89 2.53
N ASP A 88 4.96 1.10 3.83
CA ASP A 88 4.03 2.09 4.37
C ASP A 88 4.73 3.43 4.60
N THR A 89 4.15 4.52 4.10
CA THR A 89 4.77 5.85 4.15
C THR A 89 4.00 6.80 5.08
N PRO A 90 4.69 7.83 5.63
CA PRO A 90 4.02 8.85 6.45
C PRO A 90 2.97 9.65 5.65
N PRO A 91 2.07 10.38 6.36
CA PRO A 91 1.04 11.19 5.73
C PRO A 91 1.54 12.57 5.31
N TYR A 92 2.69 12.64 4.68
CA TYR A 92 3.26 13.87 4.10
C TYR A 92 4.29 13.51 3.02
N LEU A 93 4.51 14.45 2.11
CA LEU A 93 5.57 14.31 1.11
C LEU A 93 6.89 14.83 1.70
N SER A 94 7.91 14.00 1.66
CA SER A 94 9.26 14.34 2.10
C SER A 94 10.26 14.03 0.99
N LYS A 95 11.46 14.61 1.06
CA LYS A 95 12.55 14.23 0.16
C LYS A 95 12.90 12.74 0.25
N GLU A 96 12.70 12.15 1.44
CA GLU A 96 12.91 10.71 1.65
C GLU A 96 12.00 9.86 0.76
N LEU A 97 10.85 10.37 0.35
CA LEU A 97 9.93 9.65 -0.51
C LEU A 97 10.49 9.46 -1.93
N GLU A 98 11.32 10.39 -2.41
CA GLU A 98 12.03 10.26 -3.69
C GLU A 98 13.00 9.07 -3.65
N ASP A 99 13.74 8.93 -2.55
CA ASP A 99 14.67 7.80 -2.34
C ASP A 99 13.90 6.47 -2.23
N VAL A 100 12.76 6.47 -1.55
CA VAL A 100 11.87 5.29 -1.50
C VAL A 100 11.38 4.91 -2.89
N PHE A 101 10.97 5.90 -3.70
CA PHE A 101 10.53 5.65 -5.06
C PHE A 101 11.66 5.12 -5.95
N ALA A 102 12.93 5.44 -5.65
CA ALA A 102 14.06 4.85 -6.33
C ALA A 102 14.17 3.32 -6.12
N LEU A 103 13.66 2.79 -5.02
CA LEU A 103 13.60 1.35 -4.73
C LEU A 103 12.29 0.69 -5.19
N THR A 104 11.27 1.50 -5.52
CA THR A 104 9.89 1.05 -5.74
C THR A 104 9.69 0.54 -7.18
N ASN A 105 8.90 -0.52 -7.32
CA ASN A 105 8.41 -1.00 -8.62
C ASN A 105 7.01 -0.50 -8.92
N LEU A 106 6.15 -0.39 -7.89
CA LEU A 106 4.79 0.11 -7.99
C LEU A 106 4.47 1.06 -6.84
N VAL A 107 4.08 2.29 -7.15
CA VAL A 107 3.45 3.19 -6.18
C VAL A 107 1.94 2.98 -6.24
N LEU A 108 1.38 2.47 -5.15
CA LEU A 108 -0.05 2.35 -4.98
C LEU A 108 -0.56 3.55 -4.19
N VAL A 109 -1.46 4.33 -4.80
CA VAL A 109 -1.98 5.57 -4.22
C VAL A 109 -3.43 5.34 -3.75
N PRO A 110 -3.65 5.08 -2.45
CA PRO A 110 -4.99 4.94 -1.93
C PRO A 110 -5.70 6.29 -1.89
N CYS A 111 -6.86 6.39 -2.52
CA CYS A 111 -7.68 7.59 -2.54
C CYS A 111 -9.04 7.29 -1.92
N LYS A 112 -9.36 7.94 -0.81
CA LYS A 112 -10.69 7.86 -0.23
C LYS A 112 -11.70 8.46 -1.19
N ALA A 113 -12.86 7.81 -1.34
CA ALA A 113 -13.94 8.30 -2.19
C ALA A 113 -14.59 9.56 -1.58
N SER A 114 -13.87 10.66 -1.53
CA SER A 114 -14.32 11.98 -1.05
C SER A 114 -13.70 13.11 -1.88
N PRO A 115 -14.39 14.27 -2.06
CA PRO A 115 -13.85 15.39 -2.82
C PRO A 115 -12.55 15.94 -2.26
N LEU A 116 -12.43 16.02 -0.93
CA LEU A 116 -11.22 16.56 -0.27
C LEU A 116 -10.02 15.61 -0.42
N ASP A 117 -10.25 14.31 -0.51
CA ASP A 117 -9.19 13.34 -0.71
C ASP A 117 -8.80 13.30 -2.20
N PHE A 118 -9.77 13.47 -3.10
CA PHE A 118 -9.51 13.65 -4.53
C PHE A 118 -8.63 14.89 -4.81
N LEU A 119 -8.89 16.02 -4.17
CA LEU A 119 -8.04 17.21 -4.32
C LEU A 119 -6.64 16.99 -3.76
N ALA A 120 -6.53 16.27 -2.65
CA ALA A 120 -5.26 16.03 -1.98
C ALA A 120 -4.35 15.01 -2.70
N ILE A 121 -4.89 14.21 -3.64
CA ILE A 121 -4.05 13.23 -4.37
C ILE A 121 -3.08 13.91 -5.34
N GLY A 122 -3.41 15.12 -5.81
CA GLY A 122 -2.66 15.84 -6.84
C GLY A 122 -1.16 15.92 -6.55
N ASP A 123 -0.78 16.38 -5.37
CA ASP A 123 0.63 16.53 -5.00
C ASP A 123 1.39 15.18 -4.98
N THR A 124 0.71 14.08 -4.62
CA THR A 124 1.30 12.74 -4.69
C THR A 124 1.53 12.32 -6.14
N LEU A 125 0.56 12.58 -7.01
CA LEU A 125 0.69 12.29 -8.45
C LEU A 125 1.76 13.17 -9.10
N ASP A 126 1.90 14.43 -8.69
CA ASP A 126 2.95 15.32 -9.17
C ASP A 126 4.35 14.84 -8.78
N LEU A 127 4.53 14.32 -7.56
CA LEU A 127 5.78 13.71 -7.14
C LEU A 127 6.10 12.46 -7.98
N ILE A 128 5.12 11.60 -8.23
CA ILE A 128 5.31 10.43 -9.09
C ILE A 128 5.69 10.86 -10.51
N ARG A 129 5.01 11.86 -11.05
CA ARG A 129 5.31 12.45 -12.37
C ARG A 129 6.73 13.02 -12.45
N ALA A 130 7.18 13.70 -11.39
CA ALA A 130 8.55 14.17 -11.29
C ALA A 130 9.55 13.01 -11.26
N THR A 131 9.24 11.93 -10.54
CA THR A 131 10.07 10.72 -10.47
C THR A 131 10.17 10.01 -11.82
N HIS A 132 9.13 10.00 -12.63
CA HIS A 132 9.13 9.38 -13.97
C HIS A 132 10.20 9.97 -14.91
N LYS A 133 10.68 11.19 -14.65
CA LYS A 133 11.79 11.79 -15.43
C LYS A 133 13.11 11.01 -15.27
N PHE A 134 13.28 10.35 -14.12
CA PHE A 134 14.49 9.60 -13.76
C PHE A 134 14.25 8.09 -13.68
N ARG A 135 13.02 7.69 -13.42
CA ARG A 135 12.54 6.31 -13.28
C ARG A 135 11.30 6.09 -14.16
N PRO A 136 11.46 6.11 -15.50
CA PRO A 136 10.32 5.91 -16.43
C PRO A 136 9.70 4.50 -16.31
N ASP A 137 10.42 3.60 -15.68
CA ASP A 137 9.99 2.24 -15.37
C ASP A 137 9.13 2.13 -14.09
N LEU A 138 9.05 3.18 -13.26
CA LEU A 138 8.20 3.17 -12.07
C LEU A 138 6.74 3.06 -12.48
N LEU A 139 6.04 2.05 -11.97
CA LEU A 139 4.59 1.96 -12.11
C LEU A 139 3.89 2.76 -11.01
N ALA A 140 2.73 3.31 -11.34
CA ALA A 140 1.86 3.91 -10.34
C ALA A 140 0.40 3.60 -10.67
N ALA A 141 -0.43 3.41 -9.66
CA ALA A 141 -1.85 3.18 -9.82
C ALA A 141 -2.63 3.73 -8.62
N VAL A 142 -3.84 4.21 -8.87
CA VAL A 142 -4.75 4.68 -7.83
C VAL A 142 -5.72 3.57 -7.45
N VAL A 143 -5.95 3.37 -6.16
CA VAL A 143 -6.98 2.48 -5.63
C VAL A 143 -7.99 3.26 -4.78
N LEU A 144 -9.28 3.11 -5.06
CA LEU A 144 -10.32 3.72 -4.25
C LEU A 144 -10.47 2.99 -2.92
N THR A 145 -10.50 3.76 -1.83
CA THR A 145 -10.61 3.25 -0.47
C THR A 145 -11.82 3.83 0.25
N MET A 146 -12.26 3.14 1.31
CA MET A 146 -13.41 3.54 2.13
C MET A 146 -14.66 3.83 1.28
N THR A 147 -14.82 3.07 0.21
CA THR A 147 -15.97 3.20 -0.67
C THR A 147 -17.25 2.76 0.03
N ILE A 148 -18.36 3.41 -0.31
CA ILE A 148 -19.69 3.05 0.16
C ILE A 148 -20.45 2.48 -1.04
N THR A 149 -20.78 1.20 -0.96
CA THR A 149 -21.50 0.49 -2.03
C THR A 149 -22.84 1.17 -2.34
N GLY A 150 -23.15 1.30 -3.63
CA GLY A 150 -24.45 1.82 -4.09
C GLY A 150 -24.57 3.35 -4.13
N THR A 151 -23.48 4.09 -3.90
CA THR A 151 -23.49 5.55 -4.02
C THR A 151 -22.91 6.01 -5.35
N ASP A 152 -23.51 7.04 -5.94
CA ASP A 152 -22.96 7.69 -7.15
C ASP A 152 -21.66 8.45 -6.87
N PHE A 153 -21.38 8.67 -5.59
CA PHE A 153 -20.19 9.41 -5.15
C PHE A 153 -18.91 8.71 -5.56
N THR A 154 -18.79 7.41 -5.27
CA THR A 154 -17.64 6.59 -5.66
C THR A 154 -17.43 6.60 -7.17
N LYS A 155 -18.53 6.47 -7.94
CA LYS A 155 -18.48 6.51 -9.42
C LYS A 155 -17.99 7.86 -9.95
N ASN A 156 -18.44 8.96 -9.33
CA ASN A 156 -18.05 10.29 -9.75
C ASN A 156 -16.56 10.55 -9.47
N ILE A 157 -16.07 10.17 -8.29
CA ILE A 157 -14.63 10.28 -7.96
C ILE A 157 -13.79 9.41 -8.90
N ARG A 158 -14.22 8.18 -9.19
CA ARG A 158 -13.56 7.31 -10.16
C ARG A 158 -13.42 7.99 -11.52
N ARG A 159 -14.52 8.54 -12.07
CA ARG A 159 -14.50 9.24 -13.35
C ARG A 159 -13.54 10.43 -13.37
N GLU A 160 -13.42 11.17 -12.27
CA GLU A 160 -12.47 12.27 -12.18
C GLU A 160 -11.02 11.77 -12.14
N LEU A 161 -10.75 10.71 -11.39
CA LEU A 161 -9.43 10.08 -11.34
C LEU A 161 -9.03 9.47 -12.69
N GLU A 162 -9.95 8.88 -13.42
CA GLU A 162 -9.73 8.29 -14.75
C GLU A 162 -9.36 9.35 -15.83
N LYS A 163 -9.53 10.65 -15.54
CA LYS A 163 -9.02 11.75 -16.39
C LYS A 163 -7.53 12.02 -16.21
N THR A 164 -6.93 11.46 -15.15
CA THR A 164 -5.48 11.55 -14.93
C THR A 164 -4.75 10.52 -15.81
N GLU A 165 -3.45 10.68 -15.98
CA GLU A 165 -2.62 9.73 -16.73
C GLU A 165 -2.35 8.41 -15.95
N PHE A 166 -2.69 8.36 -14.67
CA PHE A 166 -2.44 7.20 -13.83
C PHE A 166 -3.64 6.24 -13.83
N PRO A 167 -3.43 4.93 -14.04
CA PRO A 167 -4.50 3.96 -14.00
C PRO A 167 -5.21 3.93 -12.66
N VAL A 168 -6.54 3.90 -12.70
CA VAL A 168 -7.39 3.66 -11.53
C VAL A 168 -7.75 2.19 -11.51
N LEU A 169 -7.35 1.48 -10.47
CA LEU A 169 -7.62 0.06 -10.33
C LEU A 169 -9.14 -0.20 -10.26
N LYS A 170 -9.56 -1.34 -10.82
CA LYS A 170 -10.97 -1.77 -10.76
C LYS A 170 -11.38 -2.14 -9.34
N SER A 171 -10.44 -2.74 -8.62
CA SER A 171 -10.61 -3.10 -7.21
C SER A 171 -10.88 -1.88 -6.34
N GLU A 172 -11.81 -2.03 -5.41
CA GLU A 172 -12.20 -1.01 -4.45
C GLU A 172 -12.18 -1.60 -3.05
N ILE A 173 -11.72 -0.81 -2.10
CA ILE A 173 -11.69 -1.18 -0.68
C ILE A 173 -12.83 -0.48 0.04
N GLY A 174 -13.81 -1.25 0.46
CA GLY A 174 -15.00 -0.73 1.14
C GLY A 174 -14.70 -0.19 2.55
N ASN A 175 -15.58 0.66 3.05
CA ASN A 175 -15.52 1.11 4.45
C ASN A 175 -16.08 0.00 5.36
N ARG A 176 -15.18 -0.84 5.92
CA ARG A 176 -15.55 -2.02 6.70
C ARG A 176 -14.86 -2.07 8.05
N VAL A 177 -15.61 -2.46 9.08
CA VAL A 177 -15.08 -2.71 10.42
C VAL A 177 -14.01 -3.81 10.42
N ALA A 178 -14.10 -4.78 9.49
CA ALA A 178 -13.12 -5.85 9.33
C ALA A 178 -11.69 -5.33 9.18
N TYR A 179 -11.49 -4.24 8.42
CA TYR A 179 -10.17 -3.63 8.26
C TYR A 179 -9.63 -3.00 9.56
N MET A 180 -10.48 -2.44 10.40
CA MET A 180 -10.05 -1.97 11.73
C MET A 180 -9.70 -3.13 12.65
N ARG A 181 -10.48 -4.23 12.60
CA ARG A 181 -10.21 -5.44 13.38
C ARG A 181 -8.93 -6.14 12.92
N SER A 182 -8.63 -6.13 11.61
CA SER A 182 -7.42 -6.80 11.09
C SER A 182 -6.15 -6.25 11.71
N LEU A 183 -6.08 -4.96 11.95
CA LEU A 183 -4.95 -4.32 12.61
C LEU A 183 -4.79 -4.75 14.08
N LEU A 184 -5.89 -5.16 14.76
CA LEU A 184 -5.86 -5.65 16.13
C LEU A 184 -5.63 -7.17 16.23
N ARG A 185 -5.77 -7.92 15.13
CA ARG A 185 -5.72 -9.38 15.09
C ARG A 185 -4.60 -9.91 14.19
N ALA A 186 -3.42 -9.31 14.25
CA ALA A 186 -2.29 -9.74 13.43
C ALA A 186 -2.40 -9.48 11.91
N ASN A 187 -3.02 -8.38 11.55
CA ASN A 187 -2.63 -7.67 10.34
C ASN A 187 -3.32 -8.04 9.04
N THR A 188 -4.26 -8.96 9.03
CA THR A 188 -4.96 -9.32 7.79
C THR A 188 -6.44 -9.61 8.06
N VAL A 189 -7.28 -9.31 7.07
CA VAL A 189 -8.69 -9.73 7.06
C VAL A 189 -8.87 -11.19 6.65
N GLN A 190 -7.77 -11.91 6.36
CA GLN A 190 -7.81 -13.34 6.12
C GLN A 190 -8.34 -14.07 7.35
N GLY A 191 -9.39 -14.87 7.16
CA GLY A 191 -10.04 -15.59 8.27
C GLY A 191 -10.99 -14.75 9.11
N ASP A 192 -11.21 -13.45 8.77
CA ASP A 192 -12.32 -12.68 9.33
C ASP A 192 -13.66 -13.22 8.81
N GLU A 193 -14.71 -13.12 9.63
CA GLU A 193 -16.08 -13.50 9.24
C GLU A 193 -16.60 -12.72 8.03
N ASN A 194 -16.03 -11.54 7.77
CA ASN A 194 -16.37 -10.73 6.62
C ASN A 194 -15.59 -11.14 5.36
N LYS A 195 -16.05 -12.19 4.70
CA LYS A 195 -15.46 -12.68 3.43
C LYS A 195 -15.26 -11.58 2.38
N LYS A 196 -16.17 -10.58 2.33
CA LYS A 196 -16.06 -9.47 1.37
C LYS A 196 -14.78 -8.65 1.55
N ALA A 197 -14.30 -8.48 2.79
CA ALA A 197 -13.06 -7.75 3.01
C ALA A 197 -11.85 -8.55 2.48
N TRP A 198 -11.85 -9.86 2.65
CA TRP A 198 -10.80 -10.70 2.08
C TRP A 198 -10.87 -10.75 0.54
N ASP A 199 -12.07 -10.87 -0.03
CA ASP A 199 -12.28 -10.84 -1.48
C ASP A 199 -11.78 -9.51 -2.09
N GLU A 200 -12.00 -8.36 -1.42
CA GLU A 200 -11.50 -7.06 -1.87
C GLU A 200 -9.96 -7.02 -1.89
N ILE A 201 -9.31 -7.55 -0.85
CA ILE A 201 -7.83 -7.61 -0.80
C ILE A 201 -7.28 -8.61 -1.82
N THR A 202 -7.95 -9.74 -2.02
CA THR A 202 -7.57 -10.75 -3.01
C THR A 202 -7.65 -10.16 -4.42
N ASN A 203 -8.77 -9.53 -4.78
CA ASN A 203 -8.94 -8.89 -6.08
C ASN A 203 -7.90 -7.80 -6.31
N LEU A 204 -7.60 -6.98 -5.29
CA LEU A 204 -6.56 -5.96 -5.37
C LEU A 204 -5.18 -6.58 -5.60
N GLY A 205 -4.84 -7.64 -4.86
CA GLY A 205 -3.57 -8.34 -5.01
C GLY A 205 -3.41 -8.97 -6.41
N GLU A 206 -4.45 -9.61 -6.93
CA GLU A 206 -4.46 -10.17 -8.29
C GLU A 206 -4.33 -9.09 -9.36
N GLU A 207 -5.01 -7.96 -9.18
CA GLU A 207 -4.91 -6.83 -10.10
C GLU A 207 -3.51 -6.19 -10.09
N ILE A 208 -2.88 -6.09 -8.92
CA ILE A 208 -1.48 -5.65 -8.78
C ILE A 208 -0.55 -6.61 -9.53
N ILE A 209 -0.69 -7.92 -9.32
CA ILE A 209 0.12 -8.92 -10.03
C ILE A 209 -0.04 -8.77 -11.54
N SER A 210 -1.28 -8.66 -12.03
CA SER A 210 -1.58 -8.50 -13.45
C SER A 210 -0.96 -7.22 -14.03
N LEU A 211 -1.04 -6.10 -13.29
CA LEU A 211 -0.43 -4.84 -13.68
C LEU A 211 1.10 -4.94 -13.80
N MET A 212 1.72 -5.65 -12.85
CA MET A 212 3.16 -5.85 -12.86
C MET A 212 3.62 -6.77 -13.99
N GLN A 213 2.89 -7.87 -14.24
CA GLN A 213 3.20 -8.81 -15.33
C GLN A 213 3.10 -8.14 -16.70
N ALA A 214 2.04 -7.35 -16.94
CA ALA A 214 1.86 -6.64 -18.20
C ALA A 214 3.00 -5.68 -18.56
N LYS A 215 3.84 -5.30 -17.59
CA LYS A 215 5.05 -4.51 -17.81
C LYS A 215 6.22 -5.35 -18.32
N TYR A 216 6.36 -6.58 -17.82
CA TYR A 216 7.50 -7.45 -18.14
C TYR A 216 7.28 -8.25 -19.42
N ASP A 217 6.02 -8.32 -19.91
CA ASP A 217 5.66 -9.00 -21.16
C ASP A 217 5.81 -8.07 -22.40
N LYS A 218 6.25 -6.82 -22.22
CA LYS A 218 6.56 -5.83 -23.27
C LYS A 218 8.06 -5.67 -23.44
#